data_e817b6d73fff03f90187e8c855082d13
#
_entry.id   e817b6d73fff03f90187e8c855082d13
#
_cell.length_a   1.000
_cell.length_b   1.000
_cell.length_c   1.000
_cell.angle_alpha   90.00
_cell.angle_beta   90.00
_cell.angle_gamma   90.00
#
_symmetry.space_group_name_H-M   'P 1'
#
loop_
_entity.id
_entity.type
_entity.pdbx_description
1 polymer ?
#
loop_
_entity_poly.entity_id
_entity_poly.type
_entity_poly.pdbx_seq_one_letter_code
_entity_poly.pdbx_strand_id
1 'polypeptide(L)'
;MKSTATALLIVIAALSGCSKPTDAVIPSDFASWEKDLVPHLQKLSEADREKVAAYLIRAKAGEVFGGKGLPPGTTIGQAIEGQKKFEIEEAAKRAEEEALKKKLEQERTAAMEQLNKAVTVTLLEKKEVPKNYDAGRYSAHQEFRVGIQNNSDKPVIGVAGEIKFIDVFDKEVGSVIFKASEAIEPGKTITWTGERKYNEFIDKHRAVWNLQSGKYTTKFVPEAVVFKDGTKFEVPK
;
A
#
# COMPACT_ATOMS: atom_id res chain seq x y z
N MET A 1 -63.40 56.74 51.46
CA MET A 1 -62.02 56.26 51.27
C MET A 1 -62.08 55.10 50.36
N LYS A 2 -61.71 55.32 49.06
CA LYS A 2 -61.82 54.33 47.97
C LYS A 2 -60.45 53.79 47.66
N SER A 3 -60.28 52.45 47.86
CA SER A 3 -59.08 51.73 47.56
C SER A 3 -59.19 51.21 46.14
N THR A 4 -58.32 51.61 45.24
CA THR A 4 -58.19 51.13 43.87
C THR A 4 -57.08 50.06 43.84
N ALA A 5 -57.50 48.80 43.61
CA ALA A 5 -56.62 47.68 43.40
C ALA A 5 -56.20 47.63 41.88
N THR A 6 -54.96 47.88 41.63
CA THR A 6 -54.35 47.77 40.28
C THR A 6 -53.97 46.32 40.03
N ALA A 7 -54.67 45.66 39.10
CA ALA A 7 -54.31 44.32 38.65
C ALA A 7 -53.17 44.39 37.64
N LEU A 8 -52.00 43.80 38.00
CA LEU A 8 -50.82 43.65 37.12
C LEU A 8 -51.00 42.40 36.26
N LEU A 9 -51.28 42.62 34.97
CA LEU A 9 -51.37 41.57 33.96
C LEU A 9 -49.95 41.18 33.52
N ILE A 10 -49.45 40.02 33.99
CA ILE A 10 -48.19 39.45 33.52
C ILE A 10 -48.49 38.69 32.22
N VAL A 11 -48.09 39.27 31.07
CA VAL A 11 -48.10 38.60 29.78
C VAL A 11 -46.85 37.71 29.70
N ILE A 12 -47.01 36.43 29.89
CA ILE A 12 -45.99 35.44 29.62
C ILE A 12 -45.94 35.26 28.12
N ALA A 13 -45.05 35.96 27.45
CA ALA A 13 -44.69 35.68 26.05
C ALA A 13 -44.00 34.31 25.99
N ALA A 14 -44.73 33.29 25.55
CA ALA A 14 -44.16 32.01 25.17
C ALA A 14 -43.26 32.21 23.94
N LEU A 15 -41.95 32.36 24.19
CA LEU A 15 -40.93 32.29 23.16
C LEU A 15 -40.88 30.83 22.64
N SER A 16 -41.75 30.49 21.72
CA SER A 16 -41.59 29.32 20.87
C SER A 16 -40.41 29.54 19.97
N GLY A 17 -39.22 29.39 20.51
CA GLY A 17 -37.98 29.35 19.76
C GLY A 17 -38.04 28.18 18.76
N CYS A 18 -38.10 28.48 17.48
CA CYS A 18 -37.88 27.50 16.42
C CYS A 18 -36.45 26.97 16.61
N SER A 19 -36.29 25.92 17.43
CA SER A 19 -35.00 25.23 17.52
C SER A 19 -34.70 24.61 16.16
N LYS A 20 -33.53 24.93 15.61
CA LYS A 20 -33.08 24.33 14.34
C LYS A 20 -32.97 22.81 14.52
N PRO A 21 -33.26 21.99 13.50
CA PRO A 21 -33.10 20.54 13.58
C PRO A 21 -31.70 20.13 14.03
N THR A 22 -30.68 20.96 13.74
CA THR A 22 -29.28 20.76 14.12
C THR A 22 -28.99 20.97 15.61
N ASP A 23 -29.89 21.65 16.35
CA ASP A 23 -29.71 21.92 17.78
C ASP A 23 -30.19 20.74 18.66
N ALA A 24 -30.92 19.79 18.04
CA ALA A 24 -31.39 18.61 18.74
C ALA A 24 -30.22 17.71 19.20
N VAL A 25 -30.28 17.31 20.48
CA VAL A 25 -29.28 16.41 21.07
C VAL A 25 -29.56 14.98 20.60
N ILE A 26 -28.53 14.28 20.21
CA ILE A 26 -28.59 12.87 19.83
C ILE A 26 -28.69 12.04 21.10
N PRO A 27 -29.74 11.23 21.28
CA PRO A 27 -29.90 10.40 22.46
C PRO A 27 -28.78 9.36 22.57
N SER A 28 -28.27 9.12 23.77
CA SER A 28 -27.26 8.08 24.02
C SER A 28 -27.82 6.67 23.90
N ASP A 29 -29.11 6.50 24.14
CA ASP A 29 -29.80 5.22 23.98
C ASP A 29 -30.28 5.03 22.53
N PHE A 30 -29.76 3.98 21.87
CA PHE A 30 -30.13 3.63 20.52
C PHE A 30 -31.63 3.31 20.35
N ALA A 31 -32.26 2.75 21.37
CA ALA A 31 -33.69 2.40 21.32
C ALA A 31 -34.61 3.61 21.19
N SER A 32 -34.15 4.79 21.62
CA SER A 32 -34.93 6.04 21.51
C SER A 32 -34.73 6.77 20.16
N TRP A 33 -33.80 6.36 19.32
CA TRP A 33 -33.49 7.09 18.07
C TRP A 33 -34.63 7.17 17.10
N GLU A 34 -35.40 6.10 16.95
CA GLU A 34 -36.57 6.11 16.03
C GLU A 34 -37.59 7.19 16.41
N LYS A 35 -37.82 7.34 17.71
CA LYS A 35 -38.79 8.30 18.24
C LYS A 35 -38.26 9.71 18.32
N ASP A 36 -36.99 9.86 18.84
CA ASP A 36 -36.50 11.17 19.28
C ASP A 36 -35.51 11.78 18.30
N LEU A 37 -34.81 10.98 17.44
CA LEU A 37 -33.81 11.47 16.50
C LEU A 37 -34.35 11.55 15.06
N VAL A 38 -35.04 10.52 14.57
CA VAL A 38 -35.52 10.43 13.18
C VAL A 38 -36.38 11.62 12.74
N PRO A 39 -37.31 12.18 13.57
CA PRO A 39 -38.09 13.34 13.16
C PRO A 39 -37.23 14.60 12.91
N HIS A 40 -36.09 14.72 13.57
CA HIS A 40 -35.13 15.82 13.34
C HIS A 40 -34.31 15.57 12.08
N LEU A 41 -33.86 14.32 11.84
CA LEU A 41 -33.08 13.95 10.66
C LEU A 41 -33.90 14.15 9.37
N GLN A 42 -35.21 13.87 9.37
CA GLN A 42 -36.06 14.06 8.21
C GLN A 42 -36.14 15.51 7.73
N LYS A 43 -35.84 16.49 8.61
CA LYS A 43 -35.85 17.91 8.29
C LYS A 43 -34.50 18.41 7.74
N LEU A 44 -33.47 17.57 7.72
CA LEU A 44 -32.15 17.90 7.19
C LEU A 44 -32.08 17.63 5.68
N SER A 45 -31.07 18.22 5.02
CA SER A 45 -30.68 17.85 3.68
C SER A 45 -30.20 16.39 3.63
N GLU A 46 -30.28 15.73 2.48
CA GLU A 46 -29.76 14.36 2.30
C GLU A 46 -28.27 14.27 2.69
N ALA A 47 -27.47 15.21 2.22
CA ALA A 47 -26.05 15.28 2.54
C ALA A 47 -25.75 15.44 4.04
N ASP A 48 -26.57 16.16 4.79
CA ASP A 48 -26.40 16.30 6.24
C ASP A 48 -26.85 15.03 6.99
N ARG A 49 -27.91 14.37 6.52
CA ARG A 49 -28.33 13.06 7.05
C ARG A 49 -27.23 12.01 6.90
N GLU A 50 -26.61 11.94 5.72
CA GLU A 50 -25.50 11.03 5.47
C GLU A 50 -24.33 11.29 6.42
N LYS A 51 -23.98 12.58 6.67
CA LYS A 51 -22.92 12.94 7.61
C LYS A 51 -23.25 12.52 9.04
N VAL A 52 -24.49 12.74 9.50
CA VAL A 52 -24.91 12.29 10.82
C VAL A 52 -24.83 10.77 10.91
N ALA A 53 -25.33 10.04 9.92
CA ALA A 53 -25.28 8.58 9.89
C ALA A 53 -23.82 8.07 9.95
N ALA A 54 -22.92 8.64 9.14
CA ALA A 54 -21.51 8.30 9.13
C ALA A 54 -20.81 8.59 10.48
N TYR A 55 -21.12 9.73 11.09
CA TYR A 55 -20.62 10.08 12.42
C TYR A 55 -21.04 9.05 13.47
N LEU A 56 -22.33 8.67 13.49
CA LEU A 56 -22.88 7.72 14.46
C LEU A 56 -22.33 6.32 14.27
N ILE A 57 -22.18 5.85 13.02
CA ILE A 57 -21.55 4.56 12.71
C ILE A 57 -20.11 4.54 13.23
N ARG A 58 -19.34 5.60 12.99
CA ARG A 58 -17.96 5.72 13.47
C ARG A 58 -17.85 5.78 14.97
N ALA A 59 -18.73 6.54 15.63
CA ALA A 59 -18.78 6.61 17.10
C ALA A 59 -19.11 5.24 17.70
N LYS A 60 -20.06 4.51 17.09
CA LYS A 60 -20.45 3.16 17.56
C LYS A 60 -19.34 2.13 17.32
N ALA A 61 -18.68 2.18 16.17
CA ALA A 61 -17.53 1.35 15.91
C ALA A 61 -16.41 1.64 16.91
N GLY A 62 -16.13 2.92 17.20
CA GLY A 62 -15.15 3.30 18.22
C GLY A 62 -15.45 2.69 19.59
N GLU A 63 -16.71 2.70 20.03
CA GLU A 63 -17.13 2.07 21.29
C GLU A 63 -16.87 0.56 21.33
N VAL A 64 -17.18 -0.15 20.24
CA VAL A 64 -16.97 -1.61 20.12
C VAL A 64 -15.48 -1.98 20.17
N PHE A 65 -14.61 -1.14 19.60
CA PHE A 65 -13.15 -1.37 19.55
C PHE A 65 -12.38 -0.69 20.71
N GLY A 66 -13.08 -0.34 21.79
CA GLY A 66 -12.46 0.20 23.01
C GLY A 66 -12.09 1.70 22.95
N GLY A 67 -12.60 2.41 21.95
CA GLY A 67 -12.49 3.86 21.87
C GLY A 67 -13.64 4.59 22.57
N LYS A 68 -13.68 5.91 22.41
CA LYS A 68 -14.76 6.75 22.93
C LYS A 68 -15.97 6.63 22.00
N GLY A 69 -17.11 6.21 22.54
CA GLY A 69 -18.39 6.21 21.84
C GLY A 69 -18.93 7.64 21.59
N LEU A 70 -20.26 7.76 21.40
CA LEU A 70 -20.92 9.05 21.24
C LEU A 70 -20.80 9.88 22.53
N PRO A 71 -20.17 11.07 22.51
CA PRO A 71 -20.11 11.92 23.69
C PRO A 71 -21.51 12.35 24.15
N PRO A 72 -21.83 12.29 25.45
CA PRO A 72 -23.12 12.74 25.94
C PRO A 72 -23.38 14.21 25.58
N GLY A 73 -24.64 14.53 25.18
CA GLY A 73 -25.02 15.90 24.82
C GLY A 73 -24.58 16.34 23.39
N THR A 74 -24.00 15.43 22.59
CA THR A 74 -23.68 15.75 21.19
C THR A 74 -24.94 16.13 20.42
N THR A 75 -24.95 17.31 19.78
CA THR A 75 -26.03 17.74 18.92
C THR A 75 -25.86 17.21 17.48
N ILE A 76 -26.93 17.21 16.71
CA ILE A 76 -26.91 16.87 15.28
C ILE A 76 -25.91 17.77 14.53
N GLY A 77 -25.88 19.07 14.82
CA GLY A 77 -24.94 20.01 14.24
C GLY A 77 -23.48 19.65 14.52
N GLN A 78 -23.20 19.30 15.78
CA GLN A 78 -21.84 18.84 16.17
C GLN A 78 -21.45 17.53 15.47
N ALA A 79 -22.41 16.61 15.27
CA ALA A 79 -22.14 15.39 14.52
C ALA A 79 -21.81 15.68 13.04
N ILE A 80 -22.54 16.58 12.39
CA ILE A 80 -22.27 17.02 11.01
C ILE A 80 -20.88 17.64 10.90
N GLU A 81 -20.55 18.60 11.77
CA GLU A 81 -19.25 19.26 11.76
C GLU A 81 -18.10 18.30 12.11
N GLY A 82 -18.33 17.41 13.08
CA GLY A 82 -17.37 16.37 13.43
C GLY A 82 -17.10 15.39 12.28
N GLN A 83 -18.12 15.06 11.49
CA GLN A 83 -17.97 14.23 10.32
C GLN A 83 -17.23 14.96 9.19
N LYS A 84 -17.58 16.22 8.91
CA LYS A 84 -16.86 17.05 7.93
C LYS A 84 -15.38 17.15 8.26
N LYS A 85 -15.05 17.44 9.53
CA LYS A 85 -13.66 17.52 9.97
C LYS A 85 -12.91 16.21 9.75
N PHE A 86 -13.52 15.10 10.12
CA PHE A 86 -12.97 13.78 9.91
C PHE A 86 -12.73 13.48 8.41
N GLU A 87 -13.67 13.81 7.54
CA GLU A 87 -13.56 13.61 6.09
C GLU A 87 -12.39 14.43 5.50
N ILE A 88 -12.22 15.67 5.94
CA ILE A 88 -11.11 16.54 5.53
C ILE A 88 -9.77 15.95 6.00
N GLU A 89 -9.67 15.54 7.26
CA GLU A 89 -8.45 14.95 7.82
C GLU A 89 -8.08 13.63 7.11
N GLU A 90 -9.06 12.77 6.87
CA GLU A 90 -8.84 11.51 6.14
C GLU A 90 -8.48 11.74 4.66
N ALA A 91 -9.11 12.72 4.00
CA ALA A 91 -8.75 13.08 2.63
C ALA A 91 -7.33 13.63 2.54
N ALA A 92 -6.93 14.49 3.48
CA ALA A 92 -5.57 15.02 3.56
C ALA A 92 -4.53 13.90 3.80
N LYS A 93 -4.82 12.98 4.73
CA LYS A 93 -3.96 11.83 5.02
C LYS A 93 -3.80 10.91 3.81
N ARG A 94 -4.90 10.58 3.12
CA ARG A 94 -4.84 9.77 1.89
C ARG A 94 -4.02 10.45 0.78
N ALA A 95 -4.21 11.76 0.61
CA ALA A 95 -3.45 12.53 -0.38
C ALA A 95 -1.94 12.53 -0.07
N GLU A 96 -1.56 12.63 1.20
CA GLU A 96 -0.17 12.54 1.63
C GLU A 96 0.41 11.13 1.40
N GLU A 97 -0.33 10.08 1.75
CA GLU A 97 0.07 8.69 1.51
C GLU A 97 0.24 8.39 0.02
N GLU A 98 -0.68 8.87 -0.83
CA GLU A 98 -0.59 8.72 -2.29
C GLU A 98 0.59 9.50 -2.88
N ALA A 99 0.84 10.73 -2.40
CA ALA A 99 1.98 11.53 -2.83
C ALA A 99 3.31 10.87 -2.46
N LEU A 100 3.42 10.34 -1.24
CA LEU A 100 4.60 9.59 -0.78
C LEU A 100 4.83 8.33 -1.61
N LYS A 101 3.76 7.54 -1.85
CA LYS A 101 3.82 6.34 -2.69
C LYS A 101 4.29 6.67 -4.11
N LYS A 102 3.73 7.72 -4.72
CA LYS A 102 4.13 8.16 -6.07
C LYS A 102 5.59 8.61 -6.13
N LYS A 103 6.04 9.35 -5.12
CA LYS A 103 7.43 9.78 -5.01
C LYS A 103 8.37 8.59 -4.91
N LEU A 104 8.08 7.63 -4.03
CA LEU A 104 8.87 6.42 -3.87
C LEU A 104 8.94 5.61 -5.18
N GLU A 105 7.82 5.49 -5.90
CA GLU A 105 7.78 4.78 -7.19
C GLU A 105 8.63 5.48 -8.26
N GLN A 106 8.61 6.83 -8.31
CA GLN A 106 9.47 7.60 -9.20
C GLN A 106 10.96 7.41 -8.86
N GLU A 107 11.33 7.46 -7.58
CA GLU A 107 12.70 7.23 -7.13
C GLU A 107 13.17 5.81 -7.47
N ARG A 108 12.32 4.80 -7.27
CA ARG A 108 12.60 3.41 -7.66
C ARG A 108 12.81 3.27 -9.16
N THR A 109 11.95 3.87 -9.97
CA THR A 109 12.05 3.83 -11.44
C THR A 109 13.36 4.49 -11.90
N ALA A 110 13.67 5.67 -11.40
CA ALA A 110 14.90 6.37 -11.73
C ALA A 110 16.16 5.57 -11.31
N ALA A 111 16.14 4.96 -10.13
CA ALA A 111 17.24 4.12 -9.66
C ALA A 111 17.40 2.87 -10.55
N MET A 112 16.31 2.20 -10.93
CA MET A 112 16.35 1.05 -11.83
C MET A 112 16.89 1.42 -13.22
N GLU A 113 16.53 2.58 -13.76
CA GLU A 113 17.06 3.07 -15.03
C GLU A 113 18.57 3.32 -14.96
N GLN A 114 19.05 3.93 -13.88
CA GLN A 114 20.48 4.14 -13.65
C GLN A 114 21.24 2.81 -13.57
N LEU A 115 20.72 1.85 -12.83
CA LEU A 115 21.31 0.52 -12.70
C LEU A 115 21.35 -0.22 -14.04
N ASN A 116 20.28 -0.18 -14.83
CA ASN A 116 20.22 -0.79 -16.16
C ASN A 116 21.16 -0.11 -17.19
N LYS A 117 21.46 1.17 -16.99
CA LYS A 117 22.49 1.86 -17.79
C LYS A 117 23.90 1.43 -17.37
N ALA A 118 24.12 1.22 -16.08
CA ALA A 118 25.45 0.85 -15.56
C ALA A 118 25.86 -0.59 -15.92
N VAL A 119 24.90 -1.53 -15.93
CA VAL A 119 25.18 -2.93 -16.23
C VAL A 119 24.11 -3.53 -17.14
N THR A 120 24.54 -4.42 -18.06
CA THR A 120 23.64 -5.30 -18.81
C THR A 120 23.80 -6.72 -18.27
N VAL A 121 22.68 -7.33 -17.92
CA VAL A 121 22.64 -8.71 -17.41
C VAL A 121 21.78 -9.57 -18.33
N THR A 122 22.35 -10.66 -18.80
CA THR A 122 21.70 -11.57 -19.75
C THR A 122 21.84 -13.00 -19.29
N LEU A 123 20.73 -13.73 -19.19
CA LEU A 123 20.77 -15.17 -18.98
C LEU A 123 21.29 -15.85 -20.26
N LEU A 124 22.44 -16.51 -20.15
CA LEU A 124 23.07 -17.24 -21.25
C LEU A 124 22.56 -18.69 -21.34
N GLU A 125 22.40 -19.32 -20.15
CA GLU A 125 21.98 -20.72 -20.08
C GLU A 125 21.25 -21.00 -18.77
N LYS A 126 20.24 -21.84 -18.85
CA LYS A 126 19.54 -22.46 -17.73
C LYS A 126 19.61 -23.98 -17.92
N LYS A 127 20.10 -24.66 -16.91
CA LYS A 127 20.26 -26.11 -16.95
C LYS A 127 19.66 -26.77 -15.72
N GLU A 128 18.86 -27.80 -15.93
CA GLU A 128 18.29 -28.65 -14.89
C GLU A 128 19.23 -29.80 -14.63
N VAL A 129 19.60 -29.97 -13.34
CA VAL A 129 20.45 -31.06 -12.89
C VAL A 129 19.63 -31.95 -11.94
N PRO A 130 19.06 -33.07 -12.43
CA PRO A 130 18.23 -33.96 -11.62
C PRO A 130 19.06 -34.72 -10.59
N LYS A 131 18.37 -35.32 -9.62
CA LYS A 131 18.97 -36.29 -8.69
C LYS A 131 19.62 -37.43 -9.47
N ASN A 132 20.79 -37.87 -9.03
CA ASN A 132 21.47 -39.04 -9.57
C ASN A 132 22.25 -39.71 -8.41
N TYR A 133 21.66 -40.74 -7.83
CA TYR A 133 22.21 -41.43 -6.66
C TYR A 133 23.51 -42.18 -6.97
N ASP A 134 23.64 -42.71 -8.17
CA ASP A 134 24.84 -43.41 -8.64
C ASP A 134 26.05 -42.46 -8.77
N ALA A 135 25.78 -41.20 -9.08
CA ALA A 135 26.79 -40.13 -9.12
C ALA A 135 26.91 -39.35 -7.80
N GLY A 136 26.31 -39.83 -6.69
CA GLY A 136 26.34 -39.18 -5.38
C GLY A 136 25.54 -37.88 -5.27
N ARG A 137 24.65 -37.57 -6.23
CA ARG A 137 23.85 -36.38 -6.25
C ARG A 137 22.46 -36.63 -5.66
N TYR A 138 22.29 -36.27 -4.38
CA TYR A 138 21.06 -36.52 -3.59
C TYR A 138 19.99 -35.46 -3.74
N SER A 139 20.30 -34.29 -4.31
CA SER A 139 19.34 -33.19 -4.56
C SER A 139 19.39 -32.70 -6.00
N ALA A 140 18.22 -32.38 -6.53
CA ALA A 140 18.13 -31.67 -7.81
C ALA A 140 18.45 -30.18 -7.62
N HIS A 141 19.07 -29.57 -8.63
CA HIS A 141 19.35 -28.14 -8.65
C HIS A 141 19.26 -27.59 -10.07
N GLN A 142 19.17 -26.29 -10.18
CA GLN A 142 19.26 -25.57 -11.46
C GLN A 142 20.55 -24.77 -11.48
N GLU A 143 21.26 -24.84 -12.58
CA GLU A 143 22.42 -24.01 -12.88
C GLU A 143 22.02 -22.87 -13.81
N PHE A 144 22.55 -21.68 -13.55
CA PHE A 144 22.31 -20.48 -14.35
C PHE A 144 23.65 -19.88 -14.74
N ARG A 145 23.88 -19.73 -16.04
CA ARG A 145 25.01 -18.96 -16.56
C ARG A 145 24.52 -17.60 -17.00
N VAL A 146 25.13 -16.57 -16.48
CA VAL A 146 24.70 -15.18 -16.66
C VAL A 146 25.87 -14.35 -17.17
N GLY A 147 25.67 -13.69 -18.31
CA GLY A 147 26.58 -12.67 -18.81
C GLY A 147 26.31 -11.35 -18.10
N ILE A 148 27.35 -10.73 -17.59
CA ILE A 148 27.27 -9.42 -16.92
C ILE A 148 28.26 -8.49 -17.61
N GLN A 149 27.77 -7.44 -18.28
CA GLN A 149 28.57 -6.41 -18.92
C GLN A 149 28.52 -5.14 -18.07
N ASN A 150 29.70 -4.59 -17.80
CA ASN A 150 29.85 -3.28 -17.20
C ASN A 150 29.82 -2.20 -18.30
N ASN A 151 28.77 -1.41 -18.37
CA ASN A 151 28.59 -0.31 -19.32
C ASN A 151 29.04 1.04 -18.76
N SER A 152 29.47 1.07 -17.48
CA SER A 152 29.91 2.30 -16.82
C SER A 152 31.41 2.59 -17.09
N ASP A 153 31.83 3.76 -16.68
CA ASP A 153 33.23 4.21 -16.75
C ASP A 153 34.06 3.80 -15.52
N LYS A 154 33.45 3.12 -14.54
CA LYS A 154 34.06 2.70 -13.29
C LYS A 154 34.07 1.18 -13.16
N PRO A 155 35.12 0.58 -12.55
CA PRO A 155 35.08 -0.85 -12.24
C PRO A 155 33.93 -1.20 -11.30
N VAL A 156 33.11 -2.18 -11.68
CA VAL A 156 32.05 -2.76 -10.86
C VAL A 156 32.62 -3.93 -10.07
N ILE A 157 32.29 -4.04 -8.79
CA ILE A 157 32.74 -5.14 -7.90
C ILE A 157 31.57 -5.94 -7.33
N GLY A 158 30.34 -5.54 -7.64
CA GLY A 158 29.13 -6.27 -7.19
C GLY A 158 27.92 -5.91 -8.02
N VAL A 159 27.16 -6.94 -8.40
CA VAL A 159 25.87 -6.80 -9.08
C VAL A 159 24.87 -7.72 -8.40
N ALA A 160 23.74 -7.16 -7.97
CA ALA A 160 22.64 -7.92 -7.39
C ALA A 160 21.34 -7.62 -8.12
N GLY A 161 20.48 -8.61 -8.24
CA GLY A 161 19.18 -8.46 -8.85
C GLY A 161 18.43 -9.77 -9.03
N GLU A 162 17.33 -9.66 -9.75
CA GLU A 162 16.44 -10.76 -10.06
C GLU A 162 16.34 -10.95 -11.58
N ILE A 163 16.44 -12.19 -12.05
CA ILE A 163 16.15 -12.55 -13.43
C ILE A 163 14.77 -13.18 -13.45
N LYS A 164 13.81 -12.50 -14.05
CA LYS A 164 12.44 -12.95 -14.24
C LYS A 164 12.31 -13.75 -15.51
N PHE A 165 11.57 -14.85 -15.44
CA PHE A 165 11.23 -15.70 -16.57
C PHE A 165 9.81 -15.39 -17.02
N ILE A 166 9.65 -15.07 -18.30
CA ILE A 166 8.39 -14.64 -18.90
C ILE A 166 8.06 -15.63 -20.02
N ASP A 167 6.88 -16.23 -19.96
CA ASP A 167 6.44 -17.20 -20.95
C ASP A 167 6.00 -16.52 -22.27
N VAL A 168 5.59 -17.35 -23.25
CA VAL A 168 5.14 -16.89 -24.57
C VAL A 168 3.84 -16.08 -24.54
N PHE A 169 3.16 -16.00 -23.38
CA PHE A 169 1.95 -15.20 -23.15
C PHE A 169 2.23 -13.93 -22.33
N ASP A 170 3.50 -13.51 -22.27
CA ASP A 170 3.96 -12.34 -21.49
C ASP A 170 3.70 -12.43 -19.98
N LYS A 171 3.52 -13.67 -19.45
CA LYS A 171 3.29 -13.91 -18.04
C LYS A 171 4.59 -14.26 -17.33
N GLU A 172 4.87 -13.57 -16.21
CA GLU A 172 5.95 -13.98 -15.30
C GLU A 172 5.58 -15.31 -14.63
N VAL A 173 6.39 -16.33 -14.88
CA VAL A 173 6.20 -17.68 -14.33
C VAL A 173 7.12 -17.98 -13.15
N GLY A 174 8.18 -17.22 -12.98
CA GLY A 174 9.09 -17.35 -11.85
C GLY A 174 10.34 -16.52 -12.05
N SER A 175 11.23 -16.57 -11.08
CA SER A 175 12.44 -15.77 -11.06
C SER A 175 13.59 -16.47 -10.35
N VAL A 176 14.80 -15.94 -10.54
CA VAL A 176 15.99 -16.30 -9.76
C VAL A 176 16.71 -15.04 -9.29
N ILE A 177 16.98 -14.97 -7.99
CA ILE A 177 17.80 -13.91 -7.40
C ILE A 177 19.26 -14.33 -7.56
N PHE A 178 20.12 -13.39 -7.97
CA PHE A 178 21.55 -13.62 -8.04
C PHE A 178 22.35 -12.46 -7.45
N LYS A 179 23.57 -12.76 -7.03
CA LYS A 179 24.56 -11.80 -6.55
C LYS A 179 25.91 -12.23 -7.10
N ALA A 180 26.50 -11.39 -7.92
CA ALA A 180 27.86 -11.55 -8.42
C ALA A 180 28.78 -10.57 -7.69
N SER A 181 29.94 -11.03 -7.23
CA SER A 181 30.96 -10.23 -6.51
C SER A 181 32.31 -10.22 -7.21
N GLU A 182 32.34 -10.59 -8.48
CA GLU A 182 33.52 -10.53 -9.35
C GLU A 182 33.73 -9.10 -9.85
N ALA A 183 35.02 -8.70 -9.94
CA ALA A 183 35.38 -7.40 -10.50
C ALA A 183 35.20 -7.40 -12.02
N ILE A 184 34.54 -6.34 -12.53
CA ILE A 184 34.26 -6.15 -13.95
C ILE A 184 34.78 -4.77 -14.36
N GLU A 185 35.85 -4.74 -15.14
CA GLU A 185 36.42 -3.49 -15.63
C GLU A 185 35.46 -2.79 -16.63
N PRO A 186 35.57 -1.47 -16.80
CA PRO A 186 34.76 -0.71 -17.74
C PRO A 186 34.72 -1.33 -19.15
N GLY A 187 33.52 -1.47 -19.71
CA GLY A 187 33.29 -2.05 -21.03
C GLY A 187 33.51 -3.56 -21.14
N LYS A 188 33.88 -4.24 -20.05
CA LYS A 188 34.15 -5.70 -20.07
C LYS A 188 32.90 -6.48 -19.69
N THR A 189 32.88 -7.74 -20.13
CA THR A 189 31.84 -8.73 -19.82
C THR A 189 32.46 -9.91 -19.11
N ILE A 190 31.81 -10.41 -18.08
CA ILE A 190 32.15 -11.68 -17.42
C ILE A 190 30.97 -12.66 -17.56
N THR A 191 31.28 -13.95 -17.35
CA THR A 191 30.25 -14.98 -17.20
C THR A 191 30.25 -15.43 -15.75
N TRP A 192 29.15 -15.18 -15.07
CA TRP A 192 28.88 -15.67 -13.73
C TRP A 192 28.06 -16.96 -13.79
N THR A 193 28.36 -17.92 -12.90
CA THR A 193 27.59 -19.18 -12.79
C THR A 193 27.13 -19.32 -11.35
N GLY A 194 25.85 -19.59 -11.20
CA GLY A 194 25.24 -19.82 -9.88
C GLY A 194 24.24 -20.98 -9.93
N GLU A 195 23.91 -21.45 -8.75
CA GLU A 195 23.02 -22.58 -8.56
C GLU A 195 21.84 -22.23 -7.67
N ARG A 196 20.70 -22.85 -7.95
CA ARG A 196 19.54 -22.84 -7.08
C ARG A 196 19.11 -24.26 -6.77
N LYS A 197 19.05 -24.62 -5.47
CA LYS A 197 18.48 -25.89 -5.06
C LYS A 197 17.01 -25.96 -5.52
N TYR A 198 16.69 -27.00 -6.27
CA TYR A 198 15.32 -27.21 -6.74
C TYR A 198 14.43 -27.72 -5.61
N ASN A 199 13.24 -27.15 -5.49
CA ASN A 199 12.21 -27.63 -4.58
C ASN A 199 10.89 -27.78 -5.36
N GLU A 200 10.45 -29.03 -5.51
CA GLU A 200 9.24 -29.39 -6.24
C GLU A 200 7.93 -28.91 -5.58
N PHE A 201 7.97 -28.53 -4.31
CA PHE A 201 6.81 -27.97 -3.59
C PHE A 201 6.64 -26.46 -3.79
N ILE A 202 7.59 -25.80 -4.43
CA ILE A 202 7.52 -24.39 -4.76
C ILE A 202 7.09 -24.23 -6.20
N ASP A 203 5.89 -23.70 -6.44
CA ASP A 203 5.31 -23.54 -7.78
C ASP A 203 6.23 -22.77 -8.75
N LYS A 204 6.83 -21.68 -8.31
CA LYS A 204 7.78 -20.90 -9.11
C LYS A 204 9.03 -21.70 -9.48
N HIS A 205 9.51 -22.61 -8.62
CA HIS A 205 10.63 -23.50 -8.95
C HIS A 205 10.25 -24.51 -10.05
N ARG A 206 9.06 -25.14 -9.90
CA ARG A 206 8.53 -26.07 -10.91
C ARG A 206 8.31 -25.37 -12.25
N ALA A 207 7.73 -24.19 -12.23
CA ALA A 207 7.48 -23.42 -13.45
C ALA A 207 8.78 -23.14 -14.21
N VAL A 208 9.81 -22.60 -13.54
CA VAL A 208 11.10 -22.33 -14.16
C VAL A 208 11.82 -23.62 -14.58
N TRP A 209 11.71 -24.71 -13.80
CA TRP A 209 12.28 -26.03 -14.16
C TRP A 209 11.73 -26.54 -15.49
N ASN A 210 10.42 -26.44 -15.70
CA ASN A 210 9.74 -26.99 -16.87
C ASN A 210 9.81 -26.12 -18.12
N LEU A 211 10.36 -24.88 -18.02
CA LEU A 211 10.52 -24.01 -19.17
C LEU A 211 11.53 -24.57 -20.17
N GLN A 212 11.08 -24.77 -21.39
CA GLN A 212 11.92 -25.21 -22.49
C GLN A 212 12.63 -24.03 -23.17
N SER A 213 13.85 -24.24 -23.64
CA SER A 213 14.59 -23.26 -24.42
C SER A 213 13.76 -22.77 -25.62
N GLY A 214 13.76 -21.47 -25.88
CA GLY A 214 12.97 -20.84 -26.94
C GLY A 214 11.47 -20.62 -26.61
N LYS A 215 11.00 -21.08 -25.43
CA LYS A 215 9.62 -20.87 -24.99
C LYS A 215 9.47 -19.84 -23.86
N TYR A 216 10.51 -19.06 -23.60
CA TYR A 216 10.51 -17.98 -22.63
C TYR A 216 11.49 -16.88 -23.01
N THR A 217 11.27 -15.70 -22.49
CA THR A 217 12.20 -14.60 -22.45
C THR A 217 12.60 -14.32 -20.99
N THR A 218 13.68 -13.57 -20.81
CA THR A 218 14.10 -13.15 -19.48
C THR A 218 14.20 -11.63 -19.38
N LYS A 219 13.87 -11.12 -18.20
CA LYS A 219 14.01 -9.70 -17.86
C LYS A 219 14.84 -9.57 -16.58
N PHE A 220 15.92 -8.80 -16.65
CA PHE A 220 16.67 -8.44 -15.47
C PHE A 220 15.99 -7.28 -14.73
N VAL A 221 15.84 -7.44 -13.43
CA VAL A 221 15.37 -6.41 -12.51
C VAL A 221 16.52 -6.12 -11.54
N PRO A 222 17.22 -4.99 -11.68
CA PRO A 222 18.36 -4.68 -10.83
C PRO A 222 17.92 -4.36 -9.41
N GLU A 223 18.74 -4.75 -8.44
CA GLU A 223 18.61 -4.38 -7.03
C GLU A 223 19.73 -3.43 -6.60
N ALA A 224 20.97 -3.78 -6.92
CA ALA A 224 22.14 -2.97 -6.59
C ALA A 224 23.32 -3.20 -7.53
N VAL A 225 24.11 -2.15 -7.71
CA VAL A 225 25.45 -2.20 -8.32
C VAL A 225 26.43 -1.50 -7.37
N VAL A 226 27.57 -2.14 -7.10
CA VAL A 226 28.63 -1.63 -6.23
C VAL A 226 29.88 -1.41 -7.07
N PHE A 227 30.45 -0.22 -6.97
CA PHE A 227 31.68 0.18 -7.67
C PHE A 227 32.90 0.05 -6.76
N LYS A 228 34.08 -0.09 -7.36
CA LYS A 228 35.34 -0.26 -6.65
C LYS A 228 35.71 0.96 -5.77
N ASP A 229 35.23 2.15 -6.13
CA ASP A 229 35.41 3.38 -5.35
C ASP A 229 34.51 3.47 -4.09
N GLY A 230 33.70 2.45 -3.82
CA GLY A 230 32.75 2.40 -2.72
C GLY A 230 31.38 3.01 -3.04
N THR A 231 31.21 3.61 -4.22
CA THR A 231 29.89 4.10 -4.66
C THR A 231 28.93 2.91 -4.82
N LYS A 232 27.71 3.05 -4.33
CA LYS A 232 26.64 2.05 -4.47
C LYS A 232 25.40 2.70 -5.07
N PHE A 233 24.91 2.13 -6.14
CA PHE A 233 23.56 2.41 -6.65
C PHE A 233 22.63 1.29 -6.17
N GLU A 234 21.51 1.65 -5.59
CA GLU A 234 20.56 0.71 -5.01
C GLU A 234 19.12 1.20 -5.23
N VAL A 235 18.22 0.28 -5.52
CA VAL A 235 16.79 0.57 -5.63
C VAL A 235 16.23 0.78 -4.21
N PRO A 236 15.56 1.90 -3.90
CA PRO A 236 14.90 2.12 -2.61
C PRO A 236 13.87 1.02 -2.31
N LYS A 237 13.82 0.60 -1.04
CA LYS A 237 12.87 -0.42 -0.55
C LYS A 237 11.52 0.18 -0.17
#